data_802590b10f160b4a6c2382041f1257ab
#
_entry.id   802590b10f160b4a6c2382041f1257ab
#
_cell.length_a   1.000
_cell.length_b   1.000
_cell.length_c   1.000
_cell.angle_alpha   90.00
_cell.angle_beta   90.00
_cell.angle_gamma   90.00
#
_symmetry.space_group_name_H-M   'P 1'
#
loop_
_entity.id
_entity.type
_entity.pdbx_description
1 polymer ?
#
loop_
_entity_poly.entity_id
_entity_poly.type
_entity_poly.pdbx_seq_one_letter_code
_entity_poly.pdbx_strand_id
1 'polypeptide(L)'
;MKKTMKLLCLILALAMMISCLSACGSKTEEPAAEEPAAEEPAAEGGELMIGGVGPLTGDYAVYGCAVRDGAQIAVDEINAAGGVNGMTLTLNFQDSQGDPESAVSAYGKLMDSGMKLSLGGVLSGETASIVAAAKEDGILILTPSASADNAIQGNDAAFRVCFQDSAQGTASADYIADNGLPTEVAVFYQSDIDYSVGLYNAFEAEAAEKGITIKTVQTFTTDTRTDFTTQINAIKASGVELVFIPIYYAEAATFLTQASGKLDDGTIFFGCDGLDGILGEIANVEDAENVMLLTPFAADDPDEAVQSFVSAYNDKVGGTPNQFAADGYDAIYAFKAAIEKAGITSPEDSDLNEKMVAAMLEITVPGITGEMTWTADGEPQKPAKAMIIHSGVAELFSAGE
;
A
#
# COMPACT_ATOMS: atom_id res chain seq x y z
N MET A 1 12.09 -8.35 64.49
CA MET A 1 11.82 -8.73 63.12
C MET A 1 13.02 -8.91 62.18
N LYS A 2 14.17 -8.27 62.32
CA LYS A 2 15.36 -8.46 61.41
C LYS A 2 16.22 -9.69 61.70
N LYS A 3 16.13 -10.30 62.90
CA LYS A 3 16.89 -11.52 63.29
C LYS A 3 16.18 -12.81 62.88
N THR A 4 14.86 -12.84 62.85
CA THR A 4 14.06 -14.03 62.45
C THR A 4 14.06 -14.26 60.94
N MET A 5 14.20 -13.18 60.14
CA MET A 5 14.26 -13.27 58.66
C MET A 5 15.60 -13.81 58.14
N LYS A 6 16.73 -13.56 58.89
CA LYS A 6 18.04 -14.12 58.54
C LYS A 6 18.17 -15.60 58.85
N LEU A 7 17.45 -16.09 59.87
CA LEU A 7 17.42 -17.52 60.25
C LEU A 7 16.57 -18.35 59.26
N LEU A 8 15.52 -17.75 58.72
CA LEU A 8 14.65 -18.42 57.73
C LEU A 8 15.33 -18.58 56.34
N CYS A 9 16.14 -17.62 55.92
CA CYS A 9 16.94 -17.72 54.70
C CYS A 9 18.09 -18.74 54.79
N LEU A 10 18.64 -18.96 56.00
CA LEU A 10 19.72 -19.95 56.21
C LEU A 10 19.18 -21.40 56.22
N ILE A 11 17.94 -21.61 56.69
CA ILE A 11 17.28 -22.92 56.70
C ILE A 11 16.85 -23.32 55.29
N LEU A 12 16.40 -22.36 54.42
CA LEU A 12 16.07 -22.62 53.03
C LEU A 12 17.28 -22.99 52.16
N ALA A 13 18.46 -22.37 52.44
CA ALA A 13 19.70 -22.69 51.73
C ALA A 13 20.29 -24.05 52.10
N LEU A 14 20.04 -24.52 53.32
CA LEU A 14 20.52 -25.83 53.80
C LEU A 14 19.58 -27.01 53.33
N ALA A 15 18.32 -26.72 53.04
CA ALA A 15 17.38 -27.70 52.51
C ALA A 15 17.61 -28.04 51.02
N MET A 16 18.24 -27.14 50.25
CA MET A 16 18.60 -27.38 48.83
C MET A 16 19.90 -28.16 48.64
N MET A 17 20.73 -28.32 49.68
CA MET A 17 21.98 -29.10 49.58
C MET A 17 21.88 -30.56 50.02
N ILE A 18 20.72 -31.02 50.51
CA ILE A 18 20.54 -32.41 51.01
C ILE A 18 19.81 -33.30 49.97
N SER A 19 19.29 -32.73 48.89
CA SER A 19 18.58 -33.49 47.84
C SER A 19 19.44 -34.06 46.71
N CYS A 20 20.78 -33.93 46.78
CA CYS A 20 21.68 -34.41 45.72
C CYS A 20 22.45 -35.71 46.06
N LEU A 21 22.11 -36.46 47.12
CA LEU A 21 22.86 -37.65 47.53
C LEU A 21 21.97 -38.87 47.82
N SER A 22 21.01 -39.21 46.94
CA SER A 22 20.35 -40.54 47.02
C SER A 22 19.66 -40.85 45.70
N ALA A 23 20.42 -41.27 44.70
CA ALA A 23 19.94 -42.14 43.61
C ALA A 23 21.15 -42.66 42.81
N CYS A 24 21.80 -43.66 43.34
CA CYS A 24 22.63 -44.52 42.51
C CYS A 24 21.83 -45.81 42.28
N GLY A 25 21.40 -46.08 41.05
CA GLY A 25 20.75 -47.36 40.71
C GLY A 25 20.04 -47.36 39.38
N SER A 26 20.80 -47.64 38.28
CA SER A 26 20.42 -48.28 37.01
C SER A 26 19.32 -47.66 36.13
N LYS A 27 19.69 -47.05 35.11
CA LYS A 27 19.54 -47.27 33.68
C LYS A 27 19.80 -45.99 32.91
N THR A 28 20.76 -46.09 32.05
CA THR A 28 21.16 -45.11 31.07
C THR A 28 19.98 -44.71 30.18
N GLU A 29 19.44 -43.50 30.31
CA GLU A 29 18.79 -42.77 29.26
C GLU A 29 19.60 -41.47 29.14
N GLU A 30 20.27 -41.30 28.02
CA GLU A 30 20.93 -40.08 27.61
C GLU A 30 19.90 -38.94 27.60
N PRO A 31 20.22 -37.74 28.13
CA PRO A 31 19.39 -36.58 27.87
C PRO A 31 19.45 -36.29 26.35
N ALA A 32 18.29 -36.23 25.71
CA ALA A 32 18.18 -35.74 24.36
C ALA A 32 18.89 -34.41 24.32
N ALA A 33 19.96 -34.32 23.53
CA ALA A 33 20.56 -33.06 23.15
C ALA A 33 19.45 -32.26 22.43
N GLU A 34 19.15 -31.06 22.89
CA GLU A 34 18.47 -30.06 22.04
C GLU A 34 19.27 -29.99 20.77
N GLU A 35 18.68 -30.48 19.64
CA GLU A 35 19.21 -30.19 18.32
C GLU A 35 19.30 -28.66 18.20
N PRO A 36 20.46 -28.10 17.83
CA PRO A 36 20.53 -26.72 17.45
C PRO A 36 19.49 -26.50 16.33
N ALA A 37 18.64 -25.47 16.47
CA ALA A 37 17.78 -25.03 15.40
C ALA A 37 18.60 -25.03 14.11
N ALA A 38 18.13 -25.74 13.11
CA ALA A 38 18.80 -25.78 11.82
C ALA A 38 18.92 -24.33 11.35
N GLU A 39 20.13 -23.81 11.25
CA GLU A 39 20.39 -22.58 10.49
C GLU A 39 19.89 -22.88 9.07
N GLU A 40 18.91 -22.13 8.61
CA GLU A 40 18.50 -22.14 7.21
C GLU A 40 19.77 -21.97 6.37
N PRO A 41 19.97 -22.77 5.33
CA PRO A 41 21.16 -22.65 4.52
C PRO A 41 21.21 -21.24 3.94
N ALA A 42 22.25 -20.48 4.27
CA ALA A 42 22.50 -19.17 3.68
C ALA A 42 22.45 -19.32 2.16
N ALA A 43 21.63 -18.51 1.48
CA ALA A 43 21.53 -18.53 0.03
C ALA A 43 22.91 -18.31 -0.58
N GLU A 44 23.31 -19.18 -1.52
CA GLU A 44 24.64 -19.11 -2.16
C GLU A 44 24.84 -17.80 -2.94
N GLY A 45 23.72 -17.12 -3.35
CA GLY A 45 23.72 -15.89 -4.14
C GLY A 45 23.79 -14.58 -3.33
N GLY A 46 23.70 -14.67 -1.99
CA GLY A 46 23.72 -13.48 -1.13
C GLY A 46 22.33 -12.90 -0.85
N GLU A 47 22.31 -11.72 -0.20
CA GLU A 47 21.10 -11.00 0.21
C GLU A 47 20.90 -9.75 -0.65
N LEU A 48 19.74 -9.61 -1.29
CA LEU A 48 19.38 -8.46 -2.09
C LEU A 48 18.38 -7.60 -1.32
N MET A 49 18.80 -6.40 -0.92
CA MET A 49 17.97 -5.49 -0.16
C MET A 49 17.10 -4.61 -1.06
N ILE A 50 15.79 -4.68 -0.84
CA ILE A 50 14.78 -3.78 -1.39
C ILE A 50 14.49 -2.72 -0.33
N GLY A 51 14.58 -1.45 -0.70
CA GLY A 51 14.21 -0.34 0.17
C GLY A 51 12.84 0.22 -0.19
N GLY A 52 12.01 0.50 0.79
CA GLY A 52 10.72 1.16 0.61
C GLY A 52 10.62 2.41 1.49
N VAL A 53 9.86 3.39 1.03
CA VAL A 53 9.57 4.62 1.77
C VAL A 53 8.08 4.90 1.74
N GLY A 54 7.50 5.24 2.87
CA GLY A 54 6.09 5.63 2.94
C GLY A 54 5.68 6.01 4.34
N PRO A 55 4.49 6.57 4.52
CA PRO A 55 3.99 6.98 5.83
C PRO A 55 3.66 5.74 6.68
N LEU A 56 4.48 5.45 7.69
CA LEU A 56 4.20 4.42 8.69
C LEU A 56 3.54 5.01 9.94
N THR A 57 3.59 6.33 10.06
CA THR A 57 2.95 7.13 11.11
C THR A 57 2.29 8.36 10.50
N GLY A 58 1.37 9.01 11.26
CA GLY A 58 0.63 10.17 10.81
C GLY A 58 -0.65 9.83 10.05
N ASP A 59 -1.23 10.84 9.38
CA ASP A 59 -2.59 10.79 8.82
C ASP A 59 -2.75 9.79 7.66
N TYR A 60 -1.67 9.41 7.00
CA TYR A 60 -1.68 8.50 5.84
C TYR A 60 -1.05 7.13 6.13
N ALA A 61 -0.90 6.77 7.43
CA ALA A 61 -0.25 5.53 7.85
C ALA A 61 -0.94 4.26 7.32
N VAL A 62 -2.24 4.30 7.05
CA VAL A 62 -2.98 3.16 6.48
C VAL A 62 -2.38 2.72 5.14
N TYR A 63 -2.00 3.66 4.27
CA TYR A 63 -1.38 3.33 2.99
C TYR A 63 0.02 2.71 3.16
N GLY A 64 0.91 3.41 3.89
CA GLY A 64 2.30 2.97 4.02
C GLY A 64 2.45 1.64 4.77
N CYS A 65 1.67 1.44 5.83
CA CYS A 65 1.64 0.17 6.55
C CYS A 65 1.12 -0.96 5.64
N ALA A 66 0.06 -0.73 4.86
CA ALA A 66 -0.49 -1.72 3.94
C ALA A 66 0.53 -2.13 2.87
N VAL A 67 1.19 -1.16 2.21
CA VAL A 67 2.25 -1.43 1.23
C VAL A 67 3.38 -2.26 1.85
N ARG A 68 3.89 -1.83 3.01
CA ARG A 68 4.96 -2.56 3.71
C ARG A 68 4.55 -4.00 4.01
N ASP A 69 3.35 -4.20 4.54
CA ASP A 69 2.89 -5.50 5.00
C ASP A 69 2.63 -6.44 3.82
N GLY A 70 2.04 -5.96 2.73
CA GLY A 70 1.88 -6.72 1.49
C GLY A 70 3.22 -7.09 0.85
N ALA A 71 4.14 -6.13 0.75
CA ALA A 71 5.48 -6.38 0.24
C ALA A 71 6.26 -7.40 1.10
N GLN A 72 6.12 -7.33 2.43
CA GLN A 72 6.79 -8.28 3.32
C GLN A 72 6.20 -9.69 3.21
N ILE A 73 4.90 -9.84 2.92
CA ILE A 73 4.28 -11.15 2.65
C ILE A 73 4.93 -11.77 1.40
N ALA A 74 5.03 -11.00 0.30
CA ALA A 74 5.66 -11.46 -0.93
C ALA A 74 7.14 -11.84 -0.74
N VAL A 75 7.90 -11.03 0.00
CA VAL A 75 9.31 -11.35 0.34
C VAL A 75 9.41 -12.67 1.09
N ASP A 76 8.56 -12.89 2.10
CA ASP A 76 8.58 -14.11 2.89
C ASP A 76 8.21 -15.35 2.04
N GLU A 77 7.20 -15.24 1.17
CA GLU A 77 6.78 -16.32 0.26
C GLU A 77 7.90 -16.68 -0.74
N ILE A 78 8.52 -15.68 -1.37
CA ILE A 78 9.62 -15.87 -2.30
C ILE A 78 10.81 -16.56 -1.60
N ASN A 79 11.16 -16.10 -0.41
CA ASN A 79 12.26 -16.68 0.37
C ASN A 79 11.95 -18.11 0.81
N ALA A 80 10.72 -18.39 1.25
CA ALA A 80 10.28 -19.74 1.60
C ALA A 80 10.30 -20.70 0.41
N ALA A 81 10.11 -20.17 -0.82
CA ALA A 81 10.24 -20.94 -2.06
C ALA A 81 11.71 -21.12 -2.52
N GLY A 82 12.69 -20.63 -1.77
CA GLY A 82 14.13 -20.75 -2.08
C GLY A 82 14.78 -19.49 -2.64
N GLY A 83 14.10 -18.35 -2.53
CA GLY A 83 14.58 -17.05 -3.01
C GLY A 83 14.46 -16.87 -4.52
N VAL A 84 15.24 -15.96 -5.09
CA VAL A 84 15.28 -15.69 -6.52
C VAL A 84 16.70 -15.84 -7.05
N ASN A 85 16.91 -16.73 -8.03
CA ASN A 85 18.22 -17.05 -8.61
C ASN A 85 19.31 -17.35 -7.55
N GLY A 86 18.92 -17.97 -6.41
CA GLY A 86 19.83 -18.30 -5.31
C GLY A 86 20.10 -17.15 -4.34
N MET A 87 19.47 -16.00 -4.50
CA MET A 87 19.52 -14.88 -3.55
C MET A 87 18.29 -14.88 -2.63
N THR A 88 18.46 -14.44 -1.39
CA THR A 88 17.34 -14.06 -0.51
C THR A 88 17.01 -12.59 -0.69
N LEU A 89 15.72 -12.25 -0.59
CA LEU A 89 15.26 -10.87 -0.59
C LEU A 89 15.11 -10.35 0.84
N THR A 90 15.46 -9.10 1.08
CA THR A 90 15.13 -8.41 2.34
C THR A 90 14.44 -7.08 2.05
N LEU A 91 13.50 -6.71 2.91
CA LEU A 91 12.78 -5.45 2.83
C LEU A 91 13.19 -4.55 3.99
N ASN A 92 13.69 -3.35 3.67
CA ASN A 92 13.92 -2.28 4.63
C ASN A 92 12.97 -1.12 4.31
N PHE A 93 11.96 -0.91 5.13
CA PHE A 93 10.93 0.09 4.89
C PHE A 93 11.07 1.23 5.91
N GLN A 94 11.18 2.47 5.43
CA GLN A 94 11.42 3.67 6.22
C GLN A 94 10.18 4.58 6.26
N ASP A 95 9.93 5.18 7.43
CA ASP A 95 8.83 6.11 7.65
C ASP A 95 9.14 7.49 7.07
N SER A 96 8.27 7.96 6.18
CA SER A 96 8.28 9.30 5.60
C SER A 96 7.39 10.29 6.36
N GLN A 97 6.45 9.79 7.16
CA GLN A 97 5.39 10.56 7.82
C GLN A 97 4.45 11.31 6.85
N GLY A 98 4.46 10.94 5.56
CA GLY A 98 3.69 11.64 4.52
C GLY A 98 4.34 12.93 4.02
N ASP A 99 5.60 13.18 4.37
CA ASP A 99 6.32 14.41 4.07
C ASP A 99 7.42 14.17 3.01
N PRO A 100 7.42 14.93 1.89
CA PRO A 100 8.38 14.73 0.80
C PRO A 100 9.85 14.92 1.19
N GLU A 101 10.18 15.85 2.10
CA GLU A 101 11.57 16.08 2.54
C GLU A 101 12.06 14.91 3.41
N SER A 102 11.18 14.41 4.28
CA SER A 102 11.42 13.21 5.10
C SER A 102 11.58 11.97 4.21
N ALA A 103 10.81 11.86 3.13
CA ALA A 103 10.92 10.77 2.17
C ALA A 103 12.28 10.75 1.47
N VAL A 104 12.79 11.88 0.99
CA VAL A 104 14.14 11.99 0.41
C VAL A 104 15.22 11.64 1.43
N SER A 105 15.06 12.08 2.69
CA SER A 105 15.99 11.71 3.77
C SER A 105 15.98 10.21 4.06
N ALA A 106 14.80 9.57 4.03
CA ALA A 106 14.64 8.13 4.22
C ALA A 106 15.26 7.35 3.06
N TYR A 107 15.06 7.80 1.82
CA TYR A 107 15.73 7.25 0.64
C TYR A 107 17.25 7.27 0.77
N GLY A 108 17.84 8.42 1.15
CA GLY A 108 19.28 8.53 1.37
C GLY A 108 19.83 7.55 2.42
N LYS A 109 19.09 7.32 3.52
CA LYS A 109 19.45 6.32 4.53
C LYS A 109 19.42 4.89 3.99
N LEU A 110 18.46 4.58 3.11
CA LEU A 110 18.37 3.28 2.45
C LEU A 110 19.55 3.05 1.51
N MET A 111 19.95 4.08 0.72
CA MET A 111 21.13 4.03 -0.12
C MET A 111 22.41 3.79 0.71
N ASP A 112 22.59 4.51 1.82
CA ASP A 112 23.71 4.33 2.77
C ASP A 112 23.71 2.92 3.39
N SER A 113 22.55 2.28 3.52
CA SER A 113 22.40 0.91 4.04
C SER A 113 22.62 -0.16 2.98
N GLY A 114 22.86 0.20 1.72
CA GLY A 114 23.17 -0.73 0.64
C GLY A 114 21.95 -1.22 -0.15
N MET A 115 20.86 -0.44 -0.20
CA MET A 115 19.69 -0.72 -1.04
C MET A 115 20.10 -0.96 -2.49
N LYS A 116 19.53 -1.99 -3.11
CA LYS A 116 19.81 -2.39 -4.50
C LYS A 116 18.64 -2.11 -5.45
N LEU A 117 17.41 -2.18 -4.95
CA LEU A 117 16.18 -1.87 -5.66
C LEU A 117 15.30 -1.00 -4.77
N SER A 118 14.60 -0.03 -5.35
CA SER A 118 13.73 0.87 -4.60
C SER A 118 12.25 0.57 -4.86
N LEU A 119 11.51 0.27 -3.80
CA LEU A 119 10.04 0.21 -3.83
C LEU A 119 9.41 1.63 -3.95
N GLY A 120 10.24 2.67 -4.05
CA GLY A 120 9.81 4.05 -4.22
C GLY A 120 9.15 4.65 -2.99
N GLY A 121 8.34 5.67 -3.21
CA GLY A 121 7.43 6.25 -2.22
C GLY A 121 6.02 5.68 -2.38
N VAL A 122 5.18 5.90 -1.39
CA VAL A 122 3.76 5.49 -1.38
C VAL A 122 2.88 6.62 -1.89
N LEU A 123 3.05 7.85 -1.39
CA LEU A 123 2.31 9.02 -1.85
C LEU A 123 2.97 9.66 -3.08
N SER A 124 2.17 10.31 -3.92
CA SER A 124 2.62 10.91 -5.17
C SER A 124 3.71 11.98 -4.96
N GLY A 125 3.52 12.91 -4.03
CA GLY A 125 4.50 13.97 -3.73
C GLY A 125 5.83 13.44 -3.18
N GLU A 126 5.78 12.39 -2.36
CA GLU A 126 6.96 11.68 -1.84
C GLU A 126 7.73 11.02 -2.98
N THR A 127 7.01 10.28 -3.83
CA THR A 127 7.61 9.55 -4.96
C THR A 127 8.25 10.50 -5.96
N ALA A 128 7.57 11.58 -6.34
CA ALA A 128 8.14 12.60 -7.22
C ALA A 128 9.46 13.17 -6.68
N SER A 129 9.52 13.41 -5.37
CA SER A 129 10.72 13.90 -4.68
C SER A 129 11.85 12.87 -4.64
N ILE A 130 11.53 11.60 -4.36
CA ILE A 130 12.50 10.48 -4.41
C ILE A 130 13.02 10.28 -5.83
N VAL A 131 12.14 10.23 -6.83
CA VAL A 131 12.49 10.02 -8.25
C VAL A 131 13.44 11.12 -8.75
N ALA A 132 13.18 12.37 -8.36
CA ALA A 132 14.06 13.49 -8.68
C ALA A 132 15.44 13.37 -7.99
N ALA A 133 15.47 12.98 -6.71
CA ALA A 133 16.71 12.80 -5.95
C ALA A 133 17.55 11.61 -6.45
N ALA A 134 16.89 10.52 -6.84
CA ALA A 134 17.51 9.27 -7.28
C ALA A 134 18.04 9.28 -8.72
N LYS A 135 17.81 10.37 -9.47
CA LYS A 135 18.10 10.42 -10.92
C LYS A 135 19.55 10.06 -11.27
N GLU A 136 20.50 10.52 -10.46
CA GLU A 136 21.94 10.28 -10.70
C GLU A 136 22.40 8.94 -10.11
N ASP A 137 21.59 8.29 -9.27
CA ASP A 137 21.96 7.02 -8.62
C ASP A 137 21.74 5.83 -9.55
N GLY A 138 20.91 5.98 -10.60
CA GLY A 138 20.60 4.95 -11.59
C GLY A 138 19.92 3.71 -11.04
N ILE A 139 19.35 3.80 -9.83
CA ILE A 139 18.63 2.70 -9.19
C ILE A 139 17.24 2.51 -9.81
N LEU A 140 16.82 1.25 -10.01
CA LEU A 140 15.45 0.97 -10.41
C LEU A 140 14.48 1.34 -9.29
N ILE A 141 13.48 2.16 -9.62
CA ILE A 141 12.38 2.56 -8.73
C ILE A 141 11.09 1.95 -9.27
N LEU A 142 10.35 1.25 -8.43
CA LEU A 142 9.00 0.76 -8.73
C LEU A 142 8.06 1.19 -7.62
N THR A 143 7.33 2.31 -7.80
CA THR A 143 6.36 2.74 -6.81
C THR A 143 5.11 1.86 -6.83
N PRO A 144 4.60 1.40 -5.67
CA PRO A 144 3.37 0.62 -5.62
C PRO A 144 2.13 1.45 -5.94
N SER A 145 2.06 2.70 -5.47
CA SER A 145 0.79 3.43 -5.36
C SER A 145 0.84 4.92 -5.71
N ALA A 146 2.00 5.48 -6.05
CA ALA A 146 2.08 6.88 -6.42
C ALA A 146 1.50 7.11 -7.82
N SER A 147 0.29 7.63 -7.88
CA SER A 147 -0.55 7.69 -9.09
C SER A 147 -0.48 9.00 -9.87
N ALA A 148 -0.01 10.13 -9.26
CA ALA A 148 0.10 11.39 -9.98
C ALA A 148 0.95 11.24 -11.26
N ASP A 149 0.49 11.84 -12.36
CA ASP A 149 1.12 11.68 -13.66
C ASP A 149 2.61 12.08 -13.66
N ASN A 150 2.99 13.03 -12.81
CA ASN A 150 4.37 13.48 -12.65
C ASN A 150 5.22 12.63 -11.66
N ALA A 151 4.62 11.68 -10.94
CA ALA A 151 5.30 10.99 -9.86
C ALA A 151 6.55 10.22 -10.28
N ILE A 152 6.57 9.67 -11.51
CA ILE A 152 7.71 8.92 -12.06
C ILE A 152 8.43 9.63 -13.19
N GLN A 153 8.02 10.85 -13.54
CA GLN A 153 8.58 11.57 -14.69
C GLN A 153 10.03 12.04 -14.47
N GLY A 154 10.78 12.06 -15.56
CA GLY A 154 12.14 12.61 -15.59
C GLY A 154 13.24 11.66 -15.09
N ASN A 155 12.92 10.39 -14.85
CA ASN A 155 13.86 9.31 -14.53
C ASN A 155 13.43 8.04 -15.27
N ASP A 156 14.20 7.62 -16.28
CA ASP A 156 13.89 6.47 -17.14
C ASP A 156 13.98 5.10 -16.37
N ALA A 157 14.48 5.11 -15.13
CA ALA A 157 14.52 3.95 -14.25
C ALA A 157 13.34 3.92 -13.24
N ALA A 158 12.35 4.80 -13.40
CA ALA A 158 11.17 4.86 -12.52
C ALA A 158 9.95 4.24 -13.20
N PHE A 159 9.29 3.34 -12.48
CA PHE A 159 8.10 2.59 -12.88
C PHE A 159 7.04 2.66 -11.77
N ARG A 160 5.79 2.32 -12.11
CA ARG A 160 4.71 2.19 -11.11
C ARG A 160 3.92 0.90 -11.28
N VAL A 161 3.27 0.47 -10.20
CA VAL A 161 2.31 -0.66 -10.20
C VAL A 161 0.88 -0.15 -10.38
N CYS A 162 0.52 0.95 -9.73
CA CYS A 162 -0.82 1.54 -9.74
C CYS A 162 -1.17 2.23 -11.07
N PHE A 163 -2.44 2.61 -11.24
CA PHE A 163 -2.87 3.48 -12.34
C PHE A 163 -2.38 4.92 -12.16
N GLN A 164 -2.22 5.63 -13.26
CA GLN A 164 -2.01 7.08 -13.22
C GLN A 164 -3.33 7.84 -13.02
N ASP A 165 -3.24 9.05 -12.44
CA ASP A 165 -4.40 9.89 -12.12
C ASP A 165 -5.23 10.25 -13.34
N SER A 166 -4.57 10.56 -14.47
CA SER A 166 -5.29 10.86 -15.72
C SER A 166 -6.14 9.70 -16.20
N ALA A 167 -5.66 8.45 -16.06
CA ALA A 167 -6.44 7.26 -16.40
C ALA A 167 -7.60 7.05 -15.42
N GLN A 168 -7.38 7.24 -14.11
CA GLN A 168 -8.43 7.09 -13.08
C GLN A 168 -9.53 8.15 -13.23
N GLY A 169 -9.15 9.42 -13.44
CA GLY A 169 -10.11 10.51 -13.63
C GLY A 169 -11.00 10.29 -14.86
N THR A 170 -10.39 9.91 -16.00
CA THR A 170 -11.10 9.53 -17.21
C THR A 170 -12.04 8.36 -16.99
N ALA A 171 -11.53 7.25 -16.41
CA ALA A 171 -12.32 6.06 -16.13
C ALA A 171 -13.49 6.33 -15.16
N SER A 172 -13.34 7.27 -14.23
CA SER A 172 -14.40 7.67 -13.30
C SER A 172 -15.56 8.33 -14.04
N ALA A 173 -15.31 9.23 -14.99
CA ALA A 173 -16.33 9.85 -15.80
C ALA A 173 -17.00 8.84 -16.74
N ASP A 174 -16.22 7.98 -17.39
CA ASP A 174 -16.71 6.87 -18.20
C ASP A 174 -17.66 5.99 -17.39
N TYR A 175 -17.22 5.58 -16.20
CA TYR A 175 -17.98 4.68 -15.34
C TYR A 175 -19.33 5.29 -14.93
N ILE A 176 -19.34 6.56 -14.51
CA ILE A 176 -20.56 7.29 -14.14
C ILE A 176 -21.54 7.32 -15.31
N ALA A 177 -21.07 7.65 -16.51
CA ALA A 177 -21.91 7.75 -17.70
C ALA A 177 -22.45 6.39 -18.16
N ASP A 178 -21.60 5.36 -18.17
CA ASP A 178 -21.91 4.06 -18.77
C ASP A 178 -22.77 3.18 -17.85
N ASN A 179 -22.76 3.43 -16.52
CA ASN A 179 -23.50 2.62 -15.53
C ASN A 179 -24.78 3.28 -15.00
N GLY A 180 -25.22 4.38 -15.64
CA GLY A 180 -26.50 5.02 -15.32
C GLY A 180 -26.50 5.74 -13.96
N LEU A 181 -25.36 6.12 -13.46
CA LEU A 181 -25.22 6.94 -12.25
C LEU A 181 -25.68 8.39 -12.52
N PRO A 182 -26.00 9.18 -11.49
CA PRO A 182 -26.39 10.58 -11.67
C PRO A 182 -25.32 11.39 -12.40
N THR A 183 -25.73 12.05 -13.51
CA THR A 183 -24.81 12.82 -14.37
C THR A 183 -24.77 14.32 -14.04
N GLU A 184 -25.58 14.82 -13.10
CA GLU A 184 -25.37 16.13 -12.48
C GLU A 184 -24.57 15.93 -11.19
N VAL A 185 -23.30 16.41 -11.16
CA VAL A 185 -22.36 16.09 -10.10
C VAL A 185 -21.83 17.34 -9.41
N ALA A 186 -21.45 17.21 -8.14
CA ALA A 186 -20.52 18.12 -7.48
C ALA A 186 -19.12 17.53 -7.49
N VAL A 187 -18.11 18.36 -7.40
CA VAL A 187 -16.72 17.93 -7.19
C VAL A 187 -16.20 18.55 -5.90
N PHE A 188 -15.52 17.73 -5.09
CA PHE A 188 -14.84 18.20 -3.89
C PHE A 188 -13.42 17.63 -3.86
N TYR A 189 -12.38 18.50 -3.98
CA TYR A 189 -11.01 18.05 -4.12
C TYR A 189 -10.00 18.94 -3.40
N GLN A 190 -8.81 18.42 -3.14
CA GLN A 190 -7.69 19.15 -2.55
C GLN A 190 -6.89 19.85 -3.65
N SER A 191 -6.81 21.19 -3.61
CA SER A 191 -6.30 21.99 -4.72
C SER A 191 -4.79 22.26 -4.69
N ASP A 192 -4.09 21.76 -3.67
CA ASP A 192 -2.65 21.99 -3.45
C ASP A 192 -1.80 20.70 -3.46
N ILE A 193 -2.37 19.56 -3.90
CA ILE A 193 -1.63 18.31 -4.12
C ILE A 193 -1.83 17.78 -5.54
N ASP A 194 -0.76 17.27 -6.14
CA ASP A 194 -0.73 16.82 -7.54
C ASP A 194 -1.74 15.69 -7.78
N TYR A 195 -1.86 14.72 -6.86
CA TYR A 195 -2.82 13.62 -6.91
C TYR A 195 -4.26 14.12 -7.16
N SER A 196 -4.77 14.94 -6.27
CA SER A 196 -6.17 15.39 -6.30
C SER A 196 -6.46 16.29 -7.50
N VAL A 197 -5.50 17.14 -7.86
CA VAL A 197 -5.58 18.03 -9.03
C VAL A 197 -5.54 17.25 -10.34
N GLY A 198 -4.67 16.25 -10.45
CA GLY A 198 -4.55 15.39 -11.63
C GLY A 198 -5.84 14.65 -11.94
N LEU A 199 -6.41 14.01 -10.92
CA LEU A 199 -7.71 13.32 -11.01
C LEU A 199 -8.85 14.25 -11.41
N TYR A 200 -8.96 15.41 -10.76
CA TYR A 200 -9.99 16.40 -11.09
C TYR A 200 -9.88 16.88 -12.55
N ASN A 201 -8.69 17.23 -13.02
CA ASN A 201 -8.49 17.74 -14.36
C ASN A 201 -8.88 16.72 -15.43
N ALA A 202 -8.50 15.45 -15.24
CA ALA A 202 -8.85 14.38 -16.15
C ALA A 202 -10.37 14.07 -16.12
N PHE A 203 -10.95 14.04 -14.93
CA PHE A 203 -12.40 13.88 -14.76
C PHE A 203 -13.17 15.02 -15.41
N GLU A 204 -12.78 16.29 -15.21
CA GLU A 204 -13.45 17.46 -15.81
C GLU A 204 -13.44 17.41 -17.35
N ALA A 205 -12.28 17.04 -17.92
CA ALA A 205 -12.14 16.93 -19.37
C ALA A 205 -13.05 15.83 -19.95
N GLU A 206 -13.06 14.63 -19.37
CA GLU A 206 -13.87 13.52 -19.84
C GLU A 206 -15.37 13.71 -19.53
N ALA A 207 -15.70 14.31 -18.38
CA ALA A 207 -17.08 14.66 -18.02
C ALA A 207 -17.78 15.49 -19.09
N ALA A 208 -17.05 16.45 -19.71
CA ALA A 208 -17.56 17.27 -20.80
C ALA A 208 -17.89 16.43 -22.06
N GLU A 209 -17.07 15.43 -22.39
CA GLU A 209 -17.27 14.53 -23.53
C GLU A 209 -18.43 13.53 -23.28
N LYS A 210 -18.62 13.10 -22.02
CA LYS A 210 -19.65 12.12 -21.62
C LYS A 210 -20.99 12.76 -21.25
N GLY A 211 -21.13 14.08 -21.32
CA GLY A 211 -22.38 14.78 -21.00
C GLY A 211 -22.68 14.85 -19.51
N ILE A 212 -21.69 14.68 -18.66
CA ILE A 212 -21.77 14.90 -17.21
C ILE A 212 -21.71 16.42 -16.97
N THR A 213 -22.61 16.93 -16.14
CA THR A 213 -22.69 18.36 -15.78
C THR A 213 -22.13 18.57 -14.37
N ILE A 214 -21.01 19.26 -14.26
CA ILE A 214 -20.44 19.66 -12.97
C ILE A 214 -21.19 20.92 -12.48
N LYS A 215 -22.06 20.76 -11.48
CA LYS A 215 -22.91 21.83 -10.93
C LYS A 215 -22.15 22.79 -10.00
N THR A 216 -21.18 22.24 -9.26
CA THR A 216 -20.32 23.01 -8.35
C THR A 216 -19.00 22.31 -8.15
N VAL A 217 -17.95 23.11 -8.02
CA VAL A 217 -16.61 22.63 -7.63
C VAL A 217 -16.26 23.28 -6.30
N GLN A 218 -15.93 22.47 -5.34
CA GLN A 218 -15.52 22.88 -3.99
C GLN A 218 -14.12 22.40 -3.71
N THR A 219 -13.31 23.22 -3.06
CA THR A 219 -11.92 22.89 -2.79
C THR A 219 -11.54 23.14 -1.35
N PHE A 220 -10.44 22.51 -0.95
CA PHE A 220 -9.71 22.78 0.27
C PHE A 220 -8.19 22.69 -0.01
N THR A 221 -7.40 23.01 0.99
CA THR A 221 -5.93 22.91 0.95
C THR A 221 -5.44 22.18 2.20
N THR A 222 -4.18 21.81 2.22
CA THR A 222 -3.52 21.20 3.41
C THR A 222 -3.78 22.00 4.69
N ASP A 223 -3.82 23.34 4.60
CA ASP A 223 -4.06 24.21 5.76
C ASP A 223 -5.55 24.27 6.20
N THR A 224 -6.50 23.84 5.35
CA THR A 224 -7.94 23.97 5.58
C THR A 224 -8.69 22.65 5.63
N ARG A 225 -7.99 21.53 5.80
CA ARG A 225 -8.51 20.15 5.70
C ARG A 225 -9.27 19.62 6.93
N THR A 226 -9.66 20.49 7.86
CA THR A 226 -10.31 20.08 9.12
C THR A 226 -11.78 20.48 9.25
N ASP A 227 -12.26 21.48 8.49
CA ASP A 227 -13.64 21.94 8.51
C ASP A 227 -14.17 22.20 7.09
N PHE A 228 -15.09 21.36 6.66
CA PHE A 228 -15.68 21.38 5.32
C PHE A 228 -17.12 21.90 5.32
N THR A 229 -17.57 22.54 6.40
CA THR A 229 -18.95 23.03 6.55
C THR A 229 -19.39 23.92 5.38
N THR A 230 -18.52 24.81 4.91
CA THR A 230 -18.82 25.72 3.79
C THR A 230 -19.02 24.93 2.48
N GLN A 231 -18.14 24.00 2.19
CA GLN A 231 -18.16 23.16 0.99
C GLN A 231 -19.40 22.25 0.99
N ILE A 232 -19.69 21.59 2.10
CA ILE A 232 -20.88 20.75 2.28
C ILE A 232 -22.18 21.56 2.03
N ASN A 233 -22.27 22.78 2.56
CA ASN A 233 -23.44 23.64 2.33
C ASN A 233 -23.57 24.03 0.85
N ALA A 234 -22.48 24.29 0.15
CA ALA A 234 -22.50 24.58 -1.29
C ALA A 234 -22.90 23.35 -2.13
N ILE A 235 -22.41 22.15 -1.80
CA ILE A 235 -22.80 20.89 -2.40
C ILE A 235 -24.30 20.65 -2.19
N LYS A 236 -24.77 20.78 -0.96
CA LYS A 236 -26.22 20.67 -0.66
C LYS A 236 -27.08 21.62 -1.48
N ALA A 237 -26.67 22.87 -1.60
CA ALA A 237 -27.39 23.90 -2.37
C ALA A 237 -27.43 23.59 -3.87
N SER A 238 -26.50 22.80 -4.40
CA SER A 238 -26.47 22.40 -5.81
C SER A 238 -27.51 21.32 -6.15
N GLY A 239 -28.01 20.57 -5.16
CA GLY A 239 -29.06 19.57 -5.30
C GLY A 239 -28.63 18.32 -6.07
N VAL A 240 -27.33 18.01 -6.11
CA VAL A 240 -26.80 16.82 -6.79
C VAL A 240 -26.97 15.56 -5.94
N GLU A 241 -27.07 14.42 -6.60
CA GLU A 241 -27.14 13.09 -5.98
C GLU A 241 -25.80 12.36 -6.01
N LEU A 242 -24.77 12.92 -6.71
CA LEU A 242 -23.42 12.37 -6.77
C LEU A 242 -22.39 13.44 -6.54
N VAL A 243 -21.42 13.13 -5.67
CA VAL A 243 -20.24 13.97 -5.39
C VAL A 243 -18.98 13.20 -5.76
N PHE A 244 -18.22 13.72 -6.73
CA PHE A 244 -16.89 13.18 -7.05
C PHE A 244 -15.88 13.73 -6.04
N ILE A 245 -15.20 12.83 -5.32
CA ILE A 245 -14.29 13.15 -4.21
C ILE A 245 -12.90 12.54 -4.42
N PRO A 246 -12.09 13.04 -5.39
CA PRO A 246 -10.75 12.55 -5.67
C PRO A 246 -9.75 13.06 -4.61
N ILE A 247 -9.83 12.51 -3.39
CA ILE A 247 -9.06 12.91 -2.20
C ILE A 247 -8.58 11.68 -1.45
N TYR A 248 -7.64 11.86 -0.53
CA TYR A 248 -7.17 10.78 0.33
C TYR A 248 -8.19 10.44 1.43
N TYR A 249 -8.10 9.20 1.94
CA TYR A 249 -9.07 8.65 2.89
C TYR A 249 -9.21 9.48 4.18
N ALA A 250 -8.16 10.11 4.67
CA ALA A 250 -8.21 10.88 5.92
C ALA A 250 -9.10 12.11 5.81
N GLU A 251 -8.97 12.86 4.72
CA GLU A 251 -9.83 14.00 4.40
C GLU A 251 -11.24 13.53 4.00
N ALA A 252 -11.35 12.40 3.29
CA ALA A 252 -12.64 11.81 2.96
C ALA A 252 -13.42 11.38 4.21
N ALA A 253 -12.78 10.71 5.18
CA ALA A 253 -13.41 10.34 6.45
C ALA A 253 -13.91 11.57 7.23
N THR A 254 -13.10 12.64 7.26
CA THR A 254 -13.48 13.92 7.86
C THR A 254 -14.67 14.55 7.13
N PHE A 255 -14.64 14.57 5.78
CA PHE A 255 -15.72 15.14 4.97
C PHE A 255 -17.01 14.35 5.14
N LEU A 256 -16.99 13.04 5.04
CA LEU A 256 -18.16 12.17 5.15
C LEU A 256 -18.79 12.26 6.55
N THR A 257 -17.99 12.25 7.60
CA THR A 257 -18.46 12.45 8.98
C THR A 257 -19.15 13.81 9.15
N GLN A 258 -18.62 14.87 8.55
CA GLN A 258 -19.23 16.19 8.61
C GLN A 258 -20.45 16.34 7.70
N ALA A 259 -20.53 15.56 6.59
CA ALA A 259 -21.64 15.56 5.65
C ALA A 259 -22.84 14.73 6.15
N SER A 260 -22.59 13.78 7.04
CA SER A 260 -23.61 12.90 7.64
C SER A 260 -24.79 13.70 8.20
N GLY A 261 -26.02 13.33 7.80
CA GLY A 261 -27.26 14.02 8.16
C GLY A 261 -27.42 15.44 7.60
N LYS A 262 -26.49 15.93 6.77
CA LYS A 262 -26.58 17.24 6.09
C LYS A 262 -26.88 17.09 4.60
N LEU A 263 -26.27 16.12 3.92
CA LEU A 263 -26.64 15.70 2.57
C LEU A 263 -27.72 14.63 2.63
N ASP A 264 -28.35 14.32 1.50
CA ASP A 264 -29.38 13.29 1.43
C ASP A 264 -28.75 11.89 1.63
N ASP A 265 -29.47 10.98 2.32
CA ASP A 265 -28.97 9.63 2.65
C ASP A 265 -28.65 8.77 1.41
N GLY A 266 -29.22 9.11 0.24
CA GLY A 266 -28.94 8.45 -1.04
C GLY A 266 -27.81 9.08 -1.84
N THR A 267 -27.10 10.08 -1.31
CA THR A 267 -25.97 10.72 -2.00
C THR A 267 -24.85 9.70 -2.23
N ILE A 268 -24.42 9.57 -3.49
CA ILE A 268 -23.26 8.74 -3.87
C ILE A 268 -22.01 9.59 -3.76
N PHE A 269 -20.98 9.07 -3.08
CA PHE A 269 -19.65 9.65 -3.02
C PHE A 269 -18.70 8.80 -3.88
N PHE A 270 -18.33 9.31 -5.03
CA PHE A 270 -17.51 8.58 -6.00
C PHE A 270 -16.08 9.09 -5.99
N GLY A 271 -15.11 8.21 -5.80
CA GLY A 271 -13.69 8.55 -5.77
C GLY A 271 -12.82 7.53 -6.48
N CYS A 272 -11.54 7.63 -6.21
CA CYS A 272 -10.48 6.83 -6.83
C CYS A 272 -9.75 6.01 -5.75
N ASP A 273 -8.59 5.48 -6.09
CA ASP A 273 -7.75 4.66 -5.22
C ASP A 273 -7.49 5.27 -3.84
N GLY A 274 -7.36 6.60 -3.73
CA GLY A 274 -7.15 7.27 -2.44
C GLY A 274 -8.29 7.14 -1.43
N LEU A 275 -9.45 6.58 -1.81
CA LEU A 275 -10.50 6.24 -0.84
C LEU A 275 -10.33 4.85 -0.23
N ASP A 276 -9.49 3.98 -0.83
CA ASP A 276 -9.31 2.63 -0.31
C ASP A 276 -8.56 2.66 1.03
N GLY A 277 -9.11 1.96 2.01
CA GLY A 277 -8.66 2.02 3.40
C GLY A 277 -9.51 2.93 4.30
N ILE A 278 -10.51 3.67 3.75
CA ILE A 278 -11.36 4.59 4.52
C ILE A 278 -12.08 3.91 5.69
N LEU A 279 -12.45 2.64 5.55
CA LEU A 279 -13.11 1.86 6.61
C LEU A 279 -12.21 1.63 7.83
N GLY A 280 -10.90 1.74 7.68
CA GLY A 280 -9.93 1.69 8.78
C GLY A 280 -9.79 3.01 9.54
N GLU A 281 -10.26 4.12 8.97
CA GLU A 281 -10.11 5.48 9.53
C GLU A 281 -11.42 6.05 10.03
N ILE A 282 -12.53 5.82 9.31
CA ILE A 282 -13.82 6.45 9.64
C ILE A 282 -14.38 5.91 10.95
N ALA A 283 -14.70 6.80 11.88
CA ALA A 283 -15.14 6.42 13.23
C ALA A 283 -16.52 5.73 13.25
N ASN A 284 -17.42 6.12 12.33
CA ASN A 284 -18.73 5.51 12.14
C ASN A 284 -18.83 5.01 10.69
N VAL A 285 -18.81 3.71 10.50
CA VAL A 285 -18.84 3.08 9.16
C VAL A 285 -20.11 3.41 8.37
N GLU A 286 -21.21 3.76 9.04
CA GLU A 286 -22.46 4.20 8.38
C GLU A 286 -22.26 5.53 7.63
N ASP A 287 -21.29 6.36 8.00
CA ASP A 287 -20.97 7.60 7.29
C ASP A 287 -20.28 7.34 5.95
N ALA A 288 -19.77 6.13 5.71
CA ALA A 288 -19.20 5.70 4.42
C ALA A 288 -20.20 4.95 3.52
N GLU A 289 -21.48 4.92 3.87
CA GLU A 289 -22.52 4.30 3.04
C GLU A 289 -22.58 4.98 1.66
N ASN A 290 -22.73 4.20 0.58
CA ASN A 290 -22.72 4.64 -0.82
C ASN A 290 -21.41 5.30 -1.28
N VAL A 291 -20.27 5.08 -0.59
CA VAL A 291 -18.97 5.42 -1.12
C VAL A 291 -18.60 4.41 -2.20
N MET A 292 -18.32 4.91 -3.40
CA MET A 292 -17.84 4.12 -4.53
C MET A 292 -16.41 4.54 -4.89
N LEU A 293 -15.60 3.58 -5.33
CA LEU A 293 -14.24 3.85 -5.80
C LEU A 293 -13.84 2.94 -6.96
N LEU A 294 -12.95 3.43 -7.82
CA LEU A 294 -12.25 2.60 -8.79
C LEU A 294 -10.94 2.12 -8.17
N THR A 295 -10.67 0.82 -8.27
CA THR A 295 -9.50 0.15 -7.70
C THR A 295 -9.08 -1.02 -8.59
N PRO A 296 -7.80 -1.41 -8.64
CA PRO A 296 -7.38 -2.64 -9.32
C PRO A 296 -7.64 -3.90 -8.51
N PHE A 297 -7.95 -3.78 -7.21
CA PHE A 297 -8.03 -4.90 -6.26
C PHE A 297 -9.38 -4.91 -5.52
N ALA A 298 -9.92 -6.11 -5.34
CA ALA A 298 -11.08 -6.37 -4.49
C ALA A 298 -10.81 -7.62 -3.65
N ALA A 299 -10.90 -7.51 -2.34
CA ALA A 299 -10.59 -8.61 -1.42
C ALA A 299 -11.61 -9.76 -1.49
N ASP A 300 -12.80 -9.52 -2.02
CA ASP A 300 -13.88 -10.49 -2.26
C ASP A 300 -13.84 -11.11 -3.67
N ASP A 301 -12.85 -10.74 -4.52
CA ASP A 301 -12.65 -11.38 -5.82
C ASP A 301 -12.40 -12.89 -5.63
N PRO A 302 -13.18 -13.78 -6.31
CA PRO A 302 -13.06 -15.23 -6.15
C PRO A 302 -11.80 -15.84 -6.76
N ASP A 303 -10.91 -15.06 -7.37
CA ASP A 303 -9.65 -15.54 -7.91
C ASP A 303 -8.78 -16.21 -6.83
N GLU A 304 -8.22 -17.38 -7.14
CA GLU A 304 -7.47 -18.21 -6.16
C GLU A 304 -6.23 -17.48 -5.63
N ALA A 305 -5.52 -16.71 -6.47
CA ALA A 305 -4.34 -15.96 -6.06
C ALA A 305 -4.73 -14.80 -5.13
N VAL A 306 -5.83 -14.10 -5.44
CA VAL A 306 -6.39 -13.05 -4.57
C VAL A 306 -6.75 -13.62 -3.21
N GLN A 307 -7.52 -14.73 -3.17
CA GLN A 307 -7.94 -15.34 -1.91
C GLN A 307 -6.77 -15.92 -1.09
N SER A 308 -5.72 -16.41 -1.75
CA SER A 308 -4.49 -16.84 -1.09
C SER A 308 -3.78 -15.68 -0.39
N PHE A 309 -3.64 -14.54 -1.09
CA PHE A 309 -3.07 -13.32 -0.51
C PHE A 309 -3.92 -12.78 0.65
N VAL A 310 -5.25 -12.72 0.49
CA VAL A 310 -6.17 -12.26 1.54
C VAL A 310 -6.02 -13.11 2.80
N SER A 311 -5.92 -14.45 2.64
CA SER A 311 -5.67 -15.35 3.76
C SER A 311 -4.32 -15.08 4.44
N ALA A 312 -3.25 -14.97 3.67
CA ALA A 312 -1.91 -14.71 4.18
C ALA A 312 -1.82 -13.36 4.91
N TYR A 313 -2.48 -12.33 4.37
CA TYR A 313 -2.55 -11.01 4.98
C TYR A 313 -3.32 -11.05 6.31
N ASN A 314 -4.48 -11.72 6.33
CA ASN A 314 -5.29 -11.87 7.54
C ASN A 314 -4.52 -12.61 8.65
N ASP A 315 -3.81 -13.68 8.31
CA ASP A 315 -3.03 -14.46 9.26
C ASP A 315 -1.84 -13.68 9.84
N LYS A 316 -1.19 -12.83 9.03
CA LYS A 316 0.04 -12.12 9.41
C LYS A 316 -0.22 -10.76 10.05
N VAL A 317 -1.18 -10.00 9.51
CA VAL A 317 -1.45 -8.61 9.86
C VAL A 317 -2.76 -8.48 10.63
N GLY A 318 -3.75 -9.25 10.24
CA GLY A 318 -5.13 -9.17 10.73
C GLY A 318 -5.98 -8.19 9.91
N GLY A 319 -7.24 -8.54 9.69
CA GLY A 319 -8.17 -7.74 8.89
C GLY A 319 -8.08 -8.00 7.39
N THR A 320 -8.86 -7.23 6.64
CA THR A 320 -8.96 -7.33 5.18
C THR A 320 -7.92 -6.43 4.52
N PRO A 321 -7.10 -6.93 3.57
CA PRO A 321 -6.18 -6.08 2.82
C PRO A 321 -6.93 -5.10 1.92
N ASN A 322 -6.37 -3.91 1.76
CA ASN A 322 -6.76 -2.94 0.75
C ASN A 322 -5.86 -3.05 -0.49
N GLN A 323 -6.14 -2.24 -1.54
CA GLN A 323 -5.33 -2.26 -2.76
C GLN A 323 -3.85 -1.94 -2.51
N PHE A 324 -3.52 -1.08 -1.54
CA PHE A 324 -2.12 -0.69 -1.26
C PHE A 324 -1.29 -1.89 -0.78
N ALA A 325 -1.90 -2.80 -0.01
CA ALA A 325 -1.27 -4.05 0.36
C ALA A 325 -1.05 -4.95 -0.86
N ALA A 326 -2.04 -5.03 -1.75
CA ALA A 326 -1.95 -5.81 -2.98
C ALA A 326 -0.93 -5.22 -3.97
N ASP A 327 -0.87 -3.89 -4.12
CA ASP A 327 0.14 -3.23 -4.95
C ASP A 327 1.57 -3.44 -4.43
N GLY A 328 1.76 -3.41 -3.09
CA GLY A 328 3.04 -3.73 -2.46
C GLY A 328 3.48 -5.17 -2.71
N TYR A 329 2.54 -6.11 -2.62
CA TYR A 329 2.76 -7.53 -2.93
C TYR A 329 3.15 -7.71 -4.40
N ASP A 330 2.40 -7.16 -5.34
CA ASP A 330 2.65 -7.25 -6.77
C ASP A 330 3.97 -6.60 -7.18
N ALA A 331 4.36 -5.50 -6.55
CA ALA A 331 5.64 -4.84 -6.80
C ALA A 331 6.84 -5.76 -6.51
N ILE A 332 6.77 -6.54 -5.43
CA ILE A 332 7.83 -7.51 -5.10
C ILE A 332 7.86 -8.67 -6.11
N TYR A 333 6.70 -9.14 -6.56
CA TYR A 333 6.65 -10.16 -7.61
C TYR A 333 7.12 -9.61 -8.97
N ALA A 334 6.91 -8.31 -9.25
CA ALA A 334 7.49 -7.67 -10.44
C ALA A 334 9.02 -7.59 -10.33
N PHE A 335 9.58 -7.23 -9.19
CA PHE A 335 11.03 -7.31 -8.97
C PHE A 335 11.56 -8.73 -9.16
N LYS A 336 10.88 -9.74 -8.59
CA LYS A 336 11.26 -11.16 -8.79
C LYS A 336 11.30 -11.52 -10.28
N ALA A 337 10.24 -11.20 -11.01
CA ALA A 337 10.16 -11.52 -12.45
C ALA A 337 11.27 -10.81 -13.26
N ALA A 338 11.55 -9.54 -12.92
CA ALA A 338 12.62 -8.78 -13.56
C ALA A 338 14.02 -9.34 -13.23
N ILE A 339 14.28 -9.74 -11.97
CA ILE A 339 15.54 -10.41 -11.57
C ILE A 339 15.75 -11.71 -12.34
N GLU A 340 14.68 -12.53 -12.45
CA GLU A 340 14.72 -13.80 -13.21
C GLU A 340 14.98 -13.55 -14.68
N LYS A 341 14.27 -12.60 -15.31
CA LYS A 341 14.41 -12.22 -16.71
C LYS A 341 15.80 -11.64 -17.03
N ALA A 342 16.31 -10.79 -16.13
CA ALA A 342 17.64 -10.18 -16.25
C ALA A 342 18.79 -11.17 -15.98
N GLY A 343 18.49 -12.33 -15.38
CA GLY A 343 19.49 -13.34 -15.02
C GLY A 343 20.44 -12.87 -13.91
N ILE A 344 19.99 -11.99 -13.01
CA ILE A 344 20.78 -11.51 -11.87
C ILE A 344 20.90 -12.64 -10.85
N THR A 345 22.15 -12.96 -10.45
CA THR A 345 22.49 -14.01 -9.48
C THR A 345 23.32 -13.51 -8.31
N SER A 346 23.61 -12.21 -8.27
CA SER A 346 24.36 -11.56 -7.18
C SER A 346 23.88 -10.12 -7.00
N PRO A 347 23.70 -9.65 -5.76
CA PRO A 347 23.39 -8.27 -5.48
C PRO A 347 24.54 -7.30 -5.81
N GLU A 348 25.75 -7.82 -6.04
CA GLU A 348 26.95 -7.06 -6.41
C GLU A 348 27.19 -7.01 -7.92
N ASP A 349 26.21 -7.43 -8.74
CA ASP A 349 26.28 -7.27 -10.21
C ASP A 349 26.37 -5.78 -10.56
N SER A 350 27.45 -5.38 -11.24
CA SER A 350 27.70 -3.96 -11.54
C SER A 350 26.66 -3.35 -12.47
N ASP A 351 25.98 -4.18 -13.26
CA ASP A 351 25.00 -3.78 -14.27
C ASP A 351 23.56 -4.10 -13.81
N LEU A 352 23.38 -4.38 -12.50
CA LEU A 352 22.10 -4.83 -11.92
C LEU A 352 20.95 -3.94 -12.36
N ASN A 353 21.01 -2.63 -12.08
CA ASN A 353 19.90 -1.71 -12.33
C ASN A 353 19.66 -1.52 -13.85
N GLU A 354 20.70 -1.45 -14.69
CA GLU A 354 20.56 -1.35 -16.14
C GLU A 354 19.82 -2.60 -16.70
N LYS A 355 20.21 -3.78 -16.26
CA LYS A 355 19.55 -5.04 -16.65
C LYS A 355 18.12 -5.12 -16.14
N MET A 356 17.87 -4.66 -14.93
CA MET A 356 16.54 -4.64 -14.33
C MET A 356 15.59 -3.70 -15.08
N VAL A 357 16.03 -2.48 -15.43
CA VAL A 357 15.25 -1.54 -16.24
C VAL A 357 14.90 -2.15 -17.60
N ALA A 358 15.87 -2.77 -18.27
CA ALA A 358 15.62 -3.46 -19.54
C ALA A 358 14.61 -4.61 -19.38
N ALA A 359 14.74 -5.39 -18.30
CA ALA A 359 13.83 -6.52 -18.02
C ALA A 359 12.40 -6.05 -17.74
N MET A 360 12.19 -4.93 -17.03
CA MET A 360 10.86 -4.37 -16.78
C MET A 360 10.04 -4.16 -18.05
N LEU A 361 10.67 -3.78 -19.15
CA LEU A 361 10.01 -3.55 -20.44
C LEU A 361 9.66 -4.85 -21.20
N GLU A 362 10.12 -6.00 -20.73
CA GLU A 362 9.96 -7.29 -21.42
C GLU A 362 9.19 -8.35 -20.60
N ILE A 363 8.87 -8.05 -19.33
CA ILE A 363 8.13 -8.98 -18.48
C ILE A 363 6.64 -8.77 -18.58
N THR A 364 5.90 -9.85 -18.30
CA THR A 364 4.47 -9.83 -17.98
C THR A 364 4.31 -10.48 -16.62
N VAL A 365 3.66 -9.79 -15.69
CA VAL A 365 3.45 -10.27 -14.32
C VAL A 365 1.96 -10.49 -14.09
N PRO A 366 1.54 -11.73 -13.80
CA PRO A 366 0.17 -12.01 -13.39
C PRO A 366 0.00 -11.59 -11.93
N GLY A 367 -0.34 -10.31 -11.71
CA GLY A 367 -0.53 -9.77 -10.37
C GLY A 367 -1.95 -10.01 -9.85
N ILE A 368 -2.12 -9.93 -8.54
CA ILE A 368 -3.43 -9.97 -7.87
C ILE A 368 -4.23 -8.68 -8.08
N THR A 369 -3.55 -7.60 -8.50
CA THR A 369 -4.15 -6.35 -8.96
C THR A 369 -4.39 -6.33 -10.49
N GLY A 370 -4.19 -7.44 -11.17
CA GLY A 370 -4.30 -7.62 -12.61
C GLY A 370 -2.98 -7.95 -13.29
N GLU A 371 -3.05 -8.46 -14.52
CA GLU A 371 -1.86 -8.69 -15.34
C GLU A 371 -1.20 -7.36 -15.70
N MET A 372 0.12 -7.26 -15.50
CA MET A 372 0.89 -6.05 -15.70
C MET A 372 1.98 -6.24 -16.75
N THR A 373 2.07 -5.28 -17.66
CA THR A 373 3.19 -5.02 -18.57
C THR A 373 3.49 -3.53 -18.54
N TRP A 374 4.72 -3.13 -18.80
CA TRP A 374 5.12 -1.73 -18.68
C TRP A 374 5.52 -1.13 -20.02
N THR A 375 5.13 0.12 -20.23
CA THR A 375 5.60 0.96 -21.35
C THR A 375 6.98 1.54 -21.04
N ALA A 376 7.61 2.15 -22.05
CA ALA A 376 8.89 2.85 -21.88
C ALA A 376 8.80 4.06 -20.92
N ASP A 377 7.60 4.59 -20.70
CA ASP A 377 7.36 5.68 -19.74
C ASP A 377 7.13 5.16 -18.31
N GLY A 378 7.33 3.85 -18.05
CA GLY A 378 7.18 3.23 -16.74
C GLY A 378 5.73 2.96 -16.30
N GLU A 379 4.76 3.15 -17.23
CA GLU A 379 3.33 3.00 -16.94
C GLU A 379 2.86 1.55 -17.13
N PRO A 380 2.10 0.98 -16.16
CA PRO A 380 1.51 -0.32 -16.31
C PRO A 380 0.23 -0.26 -17.17
N GLN A 381 -0.13 -1.39 -17.76
CA GLN A 381 -1.42 -1.59 -18.41
C GLN A 381 -2.19 -2.63 -17.62
N LYS A 382 -3.29 -2.25 -17.00
CA LYS A 382 -4.18 -3.15 -16.24
C LYS A 382 -5.61 -2.59 -16.15
N PRO A 383 -6.64 -3.46 -15.96
CA PRO A 383 -8.04 -3.01 -15.84
C PRO A 383 -8.35 -2.48 -14.44
N ALA A 384 -9.35 -1.57 -14.35
CA ALA A 384 -9.92 -1.14 -13.08
C ALA A 384 -11.17 -1.98 -12.73
N LYS A 385 -11.46 -2.08 -11.43
CA LYS A 385 -12.71 -2.62 -10.86
C LYS A 385 -13.44 -1.49 -10.13
N ALA A 386 -14.76 -1.56 -10.07
CA ALA A 386 -15.54 -0.65 -9.24
C ALA A 386 -15.93 -1.36 -7.94
N MET A 387 -15.80 -0.66 -6.83
CA MET A 387 -16.25 -1.11 -5.52
C MET A 387 -17.25 -0.13 -4.93
N ILE A 388 -18.12 -0.64 -4.07
CA ILE A 388 -19.07 0.15 -3.28
C ILE A 388 -18.99 -0.26 -1.82
N ILE A 389 -19.21 0.69 -0.91
CA ILE A 389 -19.30 0.42 0.51
C ILE A 389 -20.76 0.38 0.92
N HIS A 390 -21.21 -0.78 1.40
CA HIS A 390 -22.51 -1.00 2.01
C HIS A 390 -22.38 -1.64 3.39
N SER A 391 -23.09 -1.10 4.36
CA SER A 391 -23.13 -1.63 5.73
C SER A 391 -21.73 -1.84 6.34
N GLY A 392 -20.78 -0.98 5.98
CA GLY A 392 -19.39 -1.04 6.45
C GLY A 392 -18.53 -2.12 5.80
N VAL A 393 -18.94 -2.65 4.66
CA VAL A 393 -18.19 -3.62 3.86
C VAL A 393 -17.97 -3.06 2.46
N ALA A 394 -16.72 -3.11 1.99
CA ALA A 394 -16.40 -2.81 0.60
C ALA A 394 -16.55 -4.09 -0.23
N GLU A 395 -17.33 -4.02 -1.31
CA GLU A 395 -17.64 -5.14 -2.18
C GLU A 395 -17.63 -4.74 -3.66
N LEU A 396 -17.42 -5.71 -4.55
CA LEU A 396 -17.45 -5.46 -6.00
C LEU A 396 -18.83 -4.93 -6.41
N PHE A 397 -18.84 -3.82 -7.14
CA PHE A 397 -20.06 -3.25 -7.69
C PHE A 397 -20.34 -3.79 -9.09
N SER A 398 -21.53 -4.35 -9.28
CA SER A 398 -22.06 -4.79 -10.59
C SER A 398 -23.30 -3.97 -10.93
N ALA A 399 -23.23 -3.16 -11.98
CA ALA A 399 -24.39 -2.39 -12.44
C ALA A 399 -25.53 -3.35 -12.85
N GLY A 400 -26.66 -3.30 -12.15
CA GLY A 400 -27.87 -4.04 -12.50
C GLY A 400 -28.27 -5.18 -11.56
N GLU A 401 -27.70 -5.29 -10.36
CA GLU A 401 -28.26 -6.12 -9.28
C GLU A 401 -29.16 -5.33 -8.33
#